data_5c55403d3e7d093657971a5b111269e8
#
_entry.id   5c55403d3e7d093657971a5b111269e8
#
_cell.length_a   1.000
_cell.length_b   1.000
_cell.length_c   1.000
_cell.angle_alpha   90.00
_cell.angle_beta   90.00
_cell.angle_gamma   90.00
#
_symmetry.space_group_name_H-M   'P 1'
#
loop_
_entity.id
_entity.type
_entity.pdbx_description
1 polymer ?
#
loop_
_entity_poly.entity_id
_entity_poly.type
_entity_poly.pdbx_seq_one_letter_code
_entity_poly.pdbx_strand_id
1 'polypeptide(L)'
;MNRLVRDLMHPGIMTCRPDASLGQVARMLAERRVHALFVIDRNNKPIGVITDYDLLAGEWLSGDAESLVAMRGMTAGELMSSPVETINADDKASEAARRMREDGIRRLLVCDKGKPVGVISISNFLDVLAADAPIGRDTVGDVMSDVYLVCRDKTSVKMVARALTETGWRSVLVVDACGKPLGLFSGLDLLAYEDIHGIPDNKPVTDIMHSFLTIEMGASLQEAARMMIENRHHRLLVVDPNEPECLPLGIISSFDIVVEMARPDSVWQK
;
A
#
# COMPACT_ATOMS: atom_id res chain seq x y z
N MET A 1 11.30 -14.76 -14.80
CA MET A 1 12.05 -13.54 -14.39
C MET A 1 13.42 -13.94 -13.83
N ASN A 2 14.49 -13.64 -14.55
CA ASN A 2 15.85 -14.12 -14.18
C ASN A 2 16.67 -13.06 -13.41
N ARG A 3 16.00 -12.07 -12.81
CA ARG A 3 16.62 -11.01 -11.99
C ARG A 3 16.72 -11.45 -10.55
N LEU A 4 17.78 -11.03 -9.87
CA LEU A 4 17.96 -11.25 -8.45
C LEU A 4 17.28 -10.13 -7.64
N VAL A 5 17.01 -10.40 -6.38
CA VAL A 5 16.44 -9.41 -5.46
C VAL A 5 17.30 -8.17 -5.38
N ARG A 6 18.65 -8.33 -5.35
CA ARG A 6 19.61 -7.21 -5.32
C ARG A 6 19.50 -6.26 -6.51
N ASP A 7 19.05 -6.76 -7.67
CA ASP A 7 18.94 -5.97 -8.90
C ASP A 7 17.71 -5.05 -8.88
N LEU A 8 16.72 -5.35 -8.03
CA LEU A 8 15.45 -4.64 -7.94
C LEU A 8 15.26 -3.88 -6.63
N MET A 9 15.92 -4.28 -5.55
CA MET A 9 15.74 -3.69 -4.23
C MET A 9 16.14 -2.21 -4.19
N HIS A 10 15.52 -1.45 -3.30
CA HIS A 10 16.08 -0.18 -2.85
C HIS A 10 17.19 -0.44 -1.85
N PRO A 11 18.40 0.11 -2.05
CA PRO A 11 19.49 -0.02 -1.10
C PRO A 11 19.22 0.79 0.16
N GLY A 12 19.67 0.25 1.32
CA GLY A 12 19.45 0.86 2.62
C GLY A 12 18.05 0.60 3.19
N ILE A 13 17.89 0.91 4.46
CA ILE A 13 16.63 0.76 5.19
C ILE A 13 16.33 2.02 6.01
N MET A 14 15.06 2.39 6.05
CA MET A 14 14.58 3.43 6.96
C MET A 14 14.22 2.78 8.29
N THR A 15 14.74 3.32 9.38
CA THR A 15 14.63 2.69 10.70
C THR A 15 14.13 3.66 11.76
N CYS A 16 13.52 3.09 12.81
CA CYS A 16 13.24 3.77 14.06
C CYS A 16 13.63 2.87 15.25
N ARG A 17 13.60 3.43 16.46
CA ARG A 17 13.80 2.66 17.70
C ARG A 17 12.46 2.14 18.22
N PRO A 18 12.47 1.05 19.03
CA PRO A 18 11.24 0.50 19.59
C PRO A 18 10.49 1.49 20.50
N ASP A 19 11.21 2.39 21.15
CA ASP A 19 10.68 3.42 22.04
C ASP A 19 10.23 4.71 21.32
N ALA A 20 10.34 4.75 19.99
CA ALA A 20 9.82 5.86 19.21
C ALA A 20 8.29 5.97 19.37
N SER A 21 7.79 7.18 19.66
CA SER A 21 6.35 7.42 19.73
C SER A 21 5.69 7.28 18.36
N LEU A 22 4.40 6.89 18.31
CA LEU A 22 3.68 6.77 17.05
C LEU A 22 3.64 8.08 16.27
N GLY A 23 3.58 9.24 16.95
CA GLY A 23 3.68 10.55 16.30
C GLY A 23 5.04 10.81 15.64
N GLN A 24 6.14 10.31 16.22
CA GLN A 24 7.46 10.36 15.57
C GLN A 24 7.50 9.45 14.34
N VAL A 25 6.95 8.23 14.45
CA VAL A 25 6.86 7.29 13.33
C VAL A 25 6.04 7.90 12.18
N ALA A 26 4.86 8.45 12.46
CA ALA A 26 4.00 9.09 11.48
C ALA A 26 4.73 10.23 10.73
N ARG A 27 5.41 11.10 11.48
CA ARG A 27 6.22 12.19 10.91
C ARG A 27 7.32 11.66 10.01
N MET A 28 8.06 10.63 10.43
CA MET A 28 9.13 10.03 9.64
C MET A 28 8.61 9.42 8.33
N LEU A 29 7.46 8.72 8.39
CA LEU A 29 6.82 8.15 7.18
C LEU A 29 6.42 9.27 6.21
N ALA A 30 5.78 10.34 6.71
CA ALA A 30 5.32 11.46 5.89
C ALA A 30 6.49 12.26 5.28
N GLU A 31 7.47 12.68 6.08
CA GLU A 31 8.62 13.48 5.63
C GLU A 31 9.47 12.73 4.60
N ARG A 32 9.66 11.43 4.80
CA ARG A 32 10.46 10.58 3.91
C ARG A 32 9.66 10.00 2.75
N ARG A 33 8.32 10.18 2.76
CA ARG A 33 7.40 9.61 1.76
C ARG A 33 7.57 8.10 1.61
N VAL A 34 7.70 7.40 2.73
CA VAL A 34 7.81 5.95 2.80
C VAL A 34 6.63 5.37 3.55
N HIS A 35 6.28 4.13 3.22
CA HIS A 35 5.13 3.42 3.80
C HIS A 35 5.49 2.51 4.97
N ALA A 36 6.76 2.42 5.35
CA ALA A 36 7.21 1.60 6.47
C ALA A 36 8.57 2.02 7.01
N LEU A 37 8.76 1.76 8.29
CA LEU A 37 10.05 1.82 8.97
C LEU A 37 10.36 0.45 9.58
N PHE A 38 11.62 0.04 9.52
CA PHE A 38 12.08 -1.12 10.27
C PHE A 38 12.45 -0.71 11.69
N VAL A 39 11.89 -1.42 12.66
CA VAL A 39 12.21 -1.21 14.05
C VAL A 39 13.50 -1.98 14.38
N ILE A 40 14.50 -1.29 14.89
CA ILE A 40 15.82 -1.89 15.18
C ILE A 40 16.14 -1.83 16.68
N ASP A 41 16.72 -2.91 17.19
CA ASP A 41 17.19 -2.99 18.58
C ASP A 41 18.47 -2.16 18.81
N ARG A 42 19.00 -2.21 20.05
CA ARG A 42 20.24 -1.50 20.43
C ARG A 42 21.47 -1.97 19.65
N ASN A 43 21.45 -3.17 19.11
CA ASN A 43 22.51 -3.74 18.29
C ASN A 43 22.31 -3.46 16.78
N ASN A 44 21.35 -2.60 16.43
CA ASN A 44 20.93 -2.31 15.06
C ASN A 44 20.37 -3.53 14.30
N LYS A 45 19.89 -4.54 15.02
CA LYS A 45 19.22 -5.69 14.42
C LYS A 45 17.75 -5.35 14.18
N PRO A 46 17.20 -5.55 12.98
CA PRO A 46 15.78 -5.41 12.72
C PRO A 46 14.98 -6.45 13.52
N ILE A 47 14.00 -5.96 14.29
CA ILE A 47 13.14 -6.77 15.16
C ILE A 47 11.68 -6.71 14.76
N GLY A 48 11.28 -5.70 13.99
CA GLY A 48 9.91 -5.52 13.51
C GLY A 48 9.83 -4.54 12.35
N VAL A 49 8.64 -4.39 11.84
CA VAL A 49 8.27 -3.39 10.81
C VAL A 49 7.00 -2.68 11.24
N ILE A 50 6.97 -1.35 11.12
CA ILE A 50 5.79 -0.53 11.37
C ILE A 50 5.44 0.24 10.10
N THR A 51 4.16 0.26 9.75
CA THR A 51 3.65 0.82 8.50
C THR A 51 2.63 1.92 8.74
N ASP A 52 2.33 2.69 7.70
CA ASP A 52 1.21 3.62 7.66
C ASP A 52 -0.12 2.95 8.04
N TYR A 53 -0.31 1.70 7.64
CA TYR A 53 -1.51 0.94 7.97
C TYR A 53 -1.60 0.56 9.45
N ASP A 54 -0.48 0.22 10.09
CA ASP A 54 -0.45 -0.09 11.53
C ASP A 54 -0.83 1.15 12.35
N LEU A 55 -0.34 2.34 11.95
CA LEU A 55 -0.72 3.60 12.58
C LEU A 55 -2.20 3.90 12.40
N LEU A 56 -2.73 3.68 11.20
CA LEU A 56 -4.16 3.84 10.92
C LEU A 56 -5.00 2.91 11.79
N ALA A 57 -4.65 1.62 11.80
CA ALA A 57 -5.35 0.62 12.60
C ALA A 57 -5.33 0.97 14.09
N GLY A 58 -4.18 1.41 14.58
CA GLY A 58 -4.00 1.81 15.96
C GLY A 58 -4.89 2.99 16.38
N GLU A 59 -4.99 4.01 15.56
CA GLU A 59 -5.73 5.24 15.91
C GLU A 59 -7.25 5.08 15.80
N TRP A 60 -7.73 4.25 14.87
CA TRP A 60 -9.16 4.20 14.52
C TRP A 60 -9.91 2.99 15.05
N LEU A 61 -9.21 1.97 15.53
CA LEU A 61 -9.84 0.86 16.28
C LEU A 61 -10.21 1.25 17.70
N SER A 62 -9.70 2.37 18.20
CA SER A 62 -10.05 2.87 19.53
C SER A 62 -11.50 3.38 19.54
N GLY A 63 -12.41 2.60 20.09
CA GLY A 63 -13.83 2.88 20.10
C GLY A 63 -14.27 4.04 21.01
N ASP A 64 -13.37 4.53 21.86
CA ASP A 64 -13.60 5.58 22.85
C ASP A 64 -12.35 6.43 23.09
N ALA A 65 -12.52 7.56 23.76
CA ALA A 65 -11.45 8.52 24.05
C ALA A 65 -10.34 7.95 24.94
N GLU A 66 -10.65 7.00 25.82
CA GLU A 66 -9.70 6.38 26.75
C GLU A 66 -8.77 5.43 25.99
N SER A 67 -9.33 4.59 25.12
CA SER A 67 -8.58 3.72 24.21
C SER A 67 -7.70 4.53 23.28
N LEU A 68 -8.17 5.68 22.78
CA LEU A 68 -7.38 6.58 21.94
C LEU A 68 -6.18 7.19 22.69
N VAL A 69 -6.37 7.59 23.94
CA VAL A 69 -5.27 8.09 24.79
C VAL A 69 -4.26 6.99 25.07
N ALA A 70 -4.70 5.77 25.34
CA ALA A 70 -3.83 4.61 25.53
C ALA A 70 -2.98 4.34 24.27
N MET A 71 -3.62 4.34 23.10
CA MET A 71 -2.94 4.17 21.81
C MET A 71 -1.89 5.24 21.53
N ARG A 72 -2.21 6.51 21.82
CA ARG A 72 -1.25 7.62 21.67
C ARG A 72 -0.03 7.49 22.58
N GLY A 73 -0.17 6.78 23.69
CA GLY A 73 0.94 6.43 24.56
C GLY A 73 1.80 5.28 24.06
N MET A 74 1.35 4.52 23.05
CA MET A 74 2.09 3.39 22.52
C MET A 74 3.33 3.81 21.72
N THR A 75 4.27 2.87 21.66
CA THR A 75 5.53 3.00 20.96
C THR A 75 5.55 2.15 19.70
N ALA A 76 6.53 2.40 18.84
CA ALA A 76 6.76 1.58 17.64
C ALA A 76 6.92 0.10 17.97
N GLY A 77 7.59 -0.22 19.07
CA GLY A 77 7.82 -1.60 19.49
C GLY A 77 6.57 -2.34 19.95
N GLU A 78 5.58 -1.62 20.46
CA GLU A 78 4.29 -2.19 20.89
C GLU A 78 3.32 -2.41 19.74
N LEU A 79 3.46 -1.62 18.66
CA LEU A 79 2.54 -1.69 17.51
C LEU A 79 3.12 -2.43 16.29
N MET A 80 4.45 -2.58 16.21
CA MET A 80 5.12 -3.21 15.06
C MET A 80 4.65 -4.63 14.80
N SER A 81 4.64 -5.03 13.54
CA SER A 81 4.56 -6.44 13.15
C SER A 81 5.93 -7.09 13.35
N SER A 82 5.97 -8.27 13.99
CA SER A 82 7.18 -9.03 14.30
C SER A 82 6.89 -10.53 14.18
N PRO A 83 7.86 -11.37 13.71
CA PRO A 83 9.20 -11.01 13.24
C PRO A 83 9.20 -10.30 11.88
N VAL A 84 10.36 -9.71 11.51
CA VAL A 84 10.55 -9.13 10.17
C VAL A 84 10.72 -10.24 9.15
N GLU A 85 9.93 -10.19 8.08
CA GLU A 85 10.08 -11.07 6.93
C GLU A 85 11.30 -10.65 6.10
N THR A 86 12.20 -11.61 5.86
CA THR A 86 13.50 -11.36 5.20
C THR A 86 13.68 -12.21 3.96
N ILE A 87 14.48 -11.73 3.02
CA ILE A 87 14.89 -12.47 1.82
C ILE A 87 16.38 -12.22 1.54
N ASN A 88 17.09 -13.18 0.92
CA ASN A 88 18.47 -12.96 0.55
C ASN A 88 18.59 -12.11 -0.71
N ALA A 89 19.63 -11.28 -0.78
CA ALA A 89 19.91 -10.44 -1.93
C ALA A 89 20.16 -11.26 -3.21
N ASP A 90 20.68 -12.49 -3.08
CA ASP A 90 20.97 -13.41 -4.18
C ASP A 90 19.78 -14.30 -4.57
N ASP A 91 18.66 -14.23 -3.86
CA ASP A 91 17.45 -14.95 -4.23
C ASP A 91 16.85 -14.36 -5.51
N LYS A 92 16.06 -15.16 -6.22
CA LYS A 92 15.35 -14.70 -7.42
C LYS A 92 14.25 -13.69 -7.04
N ALA A 93 14.07 -12.66 -7.85
CA ALA A 93 12.99 -11.70 -7.67
C ALA A 93 11.60 -12.37 -7.73
N SER A 94 11.45 -13.44 -8.53
CA SER A 94 10.22 -14.25 -8.56
C SER A 94 9.88 -14.88 -7.20
N GLU A 95 10.89 -15.23 -6.41
CA GLU A 95 10.68 -15.75 -5.04
C GLU A 95 10.15 -14.66 -4.12
N ALA A 96 10.67 -13.43 -4.22
CA ALA A 96 10.13 -12.30 -3.47
C ALA A 96 8.66 -12.02 -3.83
N ALA A 97 8.32 -12.02 -5.13
CA ALA A 97 6.94 -11.84 -5.59
C ALA A 97 6.02 -12.96 -5.10
N ARG A 98 6.50 -14.23 -5.14
CA ARG A 98 5.76 -15.39 -4.64
C ARG A 98 5.44 -15.24 -3.15
N ARG A 99 6.43 -14.89 -2.33
CA ARG A 99 6.22 -14.69 -0.88
C ARG A 99 5.28 -13.54 -0.60
N MET A 100 5.42 -12.40 -1.32
CA MET A 100 4.49 -11.29 -1.18
C MET A 100 3.05 -11.71 -1.46
N ARG A 101 2.82 -12.56 -2.47
CA ARG A 101 1.51 -13.10 -2.80
C ARG A 101 0.99 -14.05 -1.72
N GLU A 102 1.78 -15.06 -1.33
CA GLU A 102 1.36 -16.13 -0.43
C GLU A 102 1.13 -15.65 0.99
N ASP A 103 2.00 -14.76 1.48
CA ASP A 103 1.94 -14.23 2.84
C ASP A 103 1.12 -12.92 2.94
N GLY A 104 0.61 -12.40 1.82
CA GLY A 104 -0.15 -11.15 1.78
C GLY A 104 0.65 -9.90 2.17
N ILE A 105 1.99 -9.97 2.11
CA ILE A 105 2.90 -8.91 2.49
C ILE A 105 3.32 -8.05 1.30
N ARG A 106 3.66 -6.79 1.53
CA ARG A 106 3.97 -5.84 0.47
C ARG A 106 5.45 -5.50 0.36
N ARG A 107 6.27 -6.02 1.28
CA ARG A 107 7.71 -5.77 1.33
C ARG A 107 8.44 -6.84 2.10
N LEU A 108 9.71 -7.00 1.76
CA LEU A 108 10.65 -7.88 2.44
C LEU A 108 11.93 -7.11 2.75
N LEU A 109 12.49 -7.37 3.91
CA LEU A 109 13.84 -6.89 4.26
C LEU A 109 14.86 -7.73 3.49
N VAL A 110 15.72 -7.07 2.73
CA VAL A 110 16.76 -7.77 1.98
C VAL A 110 18.01 -7.87 2.82
N CYS A 111 18.52 -9.09 2.97
CA CYS A 111 19.75 -9.38 3.68
C CYS A 111 20.84 -9.92 2.73
N ASP A 112 22.08 -9.51 2.98
CA ASP A 112 23.28 -10.11 2.39
C ASP A 112 24.18 -10.61 3.51
N LYS A 113 24.50 -11.91 3.50
CA LYS A 113 25.29 -12.57 4.56
C LYS A 113 24.78 -12.26 5.98
N GLY A 114 23.46 -12.27 6.14
CA GLY A 114 22.79 -12.00 7.42
C GLY A 114 22.72 -10.54 7.84
N LYS A 115 23.22 -9.60 7.02
CA LYS A 115 23.12 -8.17 7.29
C LYS A 115 22.05 -7.53 6.43
N PRO A 116 21.20 -6.65 6.98
CA PRO A 116 20.22 -5.92 6.20
C PRO A 116 20.92 -4.94 5.25
N VAL A 117 20.58 -5.02 3.95
CA VAL A 117 21.19 -4.22 2.88
C VAL A 117 20.19 -3.38 2.11
N GLY A 118 18.91 -3.70 2.19
CA GLY A 118 17.88 -2.98 1.45
C GLY A 118 16.47 -3.50 1.71
N VAL A 119 15.55 -3.01 0.90
CA VAL A 119 14.11 -3.39 0.93
C VAL A 119 13.66 -3.69 -0.48
N ILE A 120 12.97 -4.80 -0.67
CA ILE A 120 12.21 -5.06 -1.89
C ILE A 120 10.72 -4.95 -1.58
N SER A 121 9.99 -4.22 -2.40
CA SER A 121 8.56 -3.95 -2.23
C SER A 121 7.81 -4.11 -3.55
N ILE A 122 6.49 -4.09 -3.48
CA ILE A 122 5.59 -4.12 -4.63
C ILE A 122 6.00 -3.11 -5.72
N SER A 123 6.37 -1.89 -5.33
CA SER A 123 6.74 -0.82 -6.28
C SER A 123 7.94 -1.21 -7.17
N ASN A 124 8.90 -1.98 -6.64
CA ASN A 124 10.07 -2.41 -7.42
C ASN A 124 9.71 -3.33 -8.59
N PHE A 125 8.62 -4.06 -8.49
CA PHE A 125 8.13 -4.93 -9.57
C PHE A 125 7.38 -4.14 -10.65
N LEU A 126 6.73 -3.04 -10.29
CA LEU A 126 6.09 -2.17 -11.28
C LEU A 126 7.10 -1.58 -12.27
N ASP A 127 8.28 -1.16 -11.78
CA ASP A 127 9.34 -0.63 -12.63
C ASP A 127 9.80 -1.66 -13.67
N VAL A 128 9.88 -2.93 -13.27
CA VAL A 128 10.22 -4.03 -14.18
C VAL A 128 9.13 -4.25 -15.23
N LEU A 129 7.87 -4.26 -14.80
CA LEU A 129 6.74 -4.46 -15.70
C LEU A 129 6.59 -3.32 -16.70
N ALA A 130 6.79 -2.08 -16.26
CA ALA A 130 6.70 -0.92 -17.13
C ALA A 130 7.81 -0.88 -18.21
N ALA A 131 8.98 -1.43 -17.88
CA ALA A 131 10.13 -1.46 -18.79
C ALA A 131 10.08 -2.62 -19.80
N ASP A 132 9.69 -3.80 -19.34
CA ASP A 132 9.71 -5.05 -20.12
C ASP A 132 8.29 -5.38 -20.59
N ALA A 133 8.01 -5.27 -21.89
CA ALA A 133 6.70 -5.68 -22.44
C ALA A 133 6.59 -7.21 -22.42
N PRO A 134 5.68 -7.80 -21.66
CA PRO A 134 5.42 -9.23 -21.74
C PRO A 134 4.72 -9.54 -23.08
N ILE A 135 5.09 -10.64 -23.68
CA ILE A 135 4.33 -11.25 -24.76
C ILE A 135 3.27 -12.12 -24.08
N GLY A 136 2.16 -11.52 -23.64
CA GLY A 136 1.15 -12.25 -22.89
C GLY A 136 -0.22 -11.59 -22.92
N ARG A 137 -1.21 -12.33 -22.45
CA ARG A 137 -2.65 -12.00 -22.55
C ARG A 137 -3.18 -11.21 -21.33
N ASP A 138 -2.31 -10.75 -20.46
CA ASP A 138 -2.74 -10.18 -19.20
C ASP A 138 -3.25 -8.74 -19.40
N THR A 139 -4.56 -8.62 -19.49
CA THR A 139 -5.26 -7.34 -19.51
C THR A 139 -5.62 -6.92 -18.09
N VAL A 140 -5.92 -5.64 -17.92
CA VAL A 140 -6.42 -5.10 -16.66
C VAL A 140 -7.67 -5.85 -16.20
N GLY A 141 -8.59 -6.19 -17.12
CA GLY A 141 -9.81 -6.91 -16.81
C GLY A 141 -9.60 -8.33 -16.29
N ASP A 142 -8.49 -8.99 -16.66
CA ASP A 142 -8.17 -10.34 -16.17
C ASP A 142 -7.70 -10.36 -14.71
N VAL A 143 -7.27 -9.20 -14.17
CA VAL A 143 -6.55 -9.09 -12.91
C VAL A 143 -7.22 -8.14 -11.91
N MET A 144 -8.04 -7.21 -12.37
CA MET A 144 -8.73 -6.24 -11.52
C MET A 144 -9.60 -6.93 -10.46
N SER A 145 -9.79 -6.27 -9.34
CA SER A 145 -10.83 -6.63 -8.38
C SER A 145 -12.14 -5.94 -8.77
N ASP A 146 -13.20 -6.71 -8.93
CA ASP A 146 -14.58 -6.23 -9.13
C ASP A 146 -15.28 -5.89 -7.80
N VAL A 147 -14.66 -6.23 -6.68
CA VAL A 147 -15.10 -5.86 -5.34
C VAL A 147 -14.23 -4.74 -4.81
N TYR A 148 -14.85 -3.67 -4.34
CA TYR A 148 -14.17 -2.54 -3.73
C TYR A 148 -15.09 -1.80 -2.74
N LEU A 149 -14.48 -1.11 -1.79
CA LEU A 149 -15.19 -0.36 -0.77
C LEU A 149 -15.62 1.01 -1.33
N VAL A 150 -16.86 1.41 -1.05
CA VAL A 150 -17.43 2.69 -1.50
C VAL A 150 -17.98 3.45 -0.29
N CYS A 151 -17.78 4.77 -0.27
CA CYS A 151 -18.46 5.66 0.67
C CYS A 151 -19.04 6.89 -0.04
N ARG A 152 -19.93 7.60 0.64
CA ARG A 152 -20.51 8.85 0.13
C ARG A 152 -19.63 10.05 0.46
N ASP A 153 -19.79 11.12 -0.34
CA ASP A 153 -19.07 12.40 -0.23
C ASP A 153 -19.10 13.01 1.18
N LYS A 154 -20.21 12.86 1.88
CA LYS A 154 -20.41 13.39 3.25
C LYS A 154 -20.03 12.43 4.37
N THR A 155 -19.53 11.24 4.03
CA THR A 155 -19.05 10.30 5.06
C THR A 155 -17.87 10.92 5.80
N SER A 156 -17.87 10.83 7.14
CA SER A 156 -16.77 11.40 7.89
C SER A 156 -15.49 10.58 7.72
N VAL A 157 -14.35 11.27 7.76
CA VAL A 157 -13.02 10.66 7.70
C VAL A 157 -12.87 9.54 8.73
N LYS A 158 -13.35 9.77 9.95
CA LYS A 158 -13.32 8.76 11.02
C LYS A 158 -14.07 7.48 10.65
N MET A 159 -15.26 7.60 10.10
CA MET A 159 -16.05 6.45 9.68
C MET A 159 -15.36 5.66 8.56
N VAL A 160 -14.78 6.36 7.59
CA VAL A 160 -14.06 5.72 6.47
C VAL A 160 -12.79 5.02 6.96
N ALA A 161 -12.01 5.68 7.80
CA ALA A 161 -10.80 5.11 8.38
C ALA A 161 -11.10 3.84 9.19
N ARG A 162 -12.16 3.88 10.01
CA ARG A 162 -12.65 2.71 10.76
C ARG A 162 -13.04 1.57 9.82
N ALA A 163 -13.80 1.85 8.77
CA ALA A 163 -14.22 0.85 7.79
C ALA A 163 -13.02 0.19 7.10
N LEU A 164 -12.00 0.98 6.71
CA LEU A 164 -10.75 0.44 6.14
C LEU A 164 -10.05 -0.52 7.11
N THR A 165 -9.99 -0.16 8.38
CA THR A 165 -9.32 -0.97 9.41
C THR A 165 -10.09 -2.26 9.70
N GLU A 166 -11.41 -2.19 9.87
CA GLU A 166 -12.25 -3.35 10.18
C GLU A 166 -12.33 -4.35 9.02
N THR A 167 -12.28 -3.86 7.79
CA THR A 167 -12.38 -4.71 6.59
C THR A 167 -11.05 -5.18 6.03
N GLY A 168 -9.93 -4.57 6.45
CA GLY A 168 -8.60 -4.84 5.89
C GLY A 168 -8.36 -4.21 4.50
N TRP A 169 -9.34 -3.46 3.97
CA TRP A 169 -9.17 -2.75 2.71
C TRP A 169 -8.19 -1.58 2.84
N ARG A 170 -7.48 -1.29 1.77
CA ARG A 170 -6.43 -0.25 1.76
C ARG A 170 -6.86 1.07 1.16
N SER A 171 -8.04 1.12 0.54
CA SER A 171 -8.64 2.33 -0.01
C SER A 171 -10.14 2.20 -0.13
N VAL A 172 -10.80 3.34 -0.20
CA VAL A 172 -12.22 3.49 -0.42
C VAL A 172 -12.45 4.41 -1.61
N LEU A 173 -13.40 4.09 -2.45
CA LEU A 173 -13.89 4.96 -3.51
C LEU A 173 -14.92 5.92 -2.93
N VAL A 174 -14.70 7.21 -3.10
CA VAL A 174 -15.65 8.25 -2.69
C VAL A 174 -16.53 8.59 -3.88
N VAL A 175 -17.85 8.56 -3.69
CA VAL A 175 -18.83 8.86 -4.73
C VAL A 175 -19.83 9.91 -4.27
N ASP A 176 -20.42 10.63 -5.22
CA ASP A 176 -21.52 11.55 -4.97
C ASP A 176 -22.87 10.82 -4.74
N ALA A 177 -23.96 11.57 -4.60
CA ALA A 177 -25.30 11.04 -4.42
C ALA A 177 -25.80 10.18 -5.59
N CYS A 178 -25.29 10.41 -6.81
CA CYS A 178 -25.65 9.68 -8.02
C CYS A 178 -24.77 8.44 -8.25
N GLY A 179 -23.67 8.28 -7.46
CA GLY A 179 -22.72 7.19 -7.61
C GLY A 179 -21.52 7.55 -8.50
N LYS A 180 -21.40 8.81 -8.95
CA LYS A 180 -20.26 9.27 -9.73
C LYS A 180 -19.00 9.28 -8.85
N PRO A 181 -17.87 8.73 -9.33
CA PRO A 181 -16.59 8.80 -8.63
C PRO A 181 -16.12 10.24 -8.41
N LEU A 182 -15.70 10.54 -7.18
CA LEU A 182 -15.15 11.85 -6.78
C LEU A 182 -13.66 11.77 -6.44
N GLY A 183 -13.22 10.68 -5.83
CA GLY A 183 -11.84 10.49 -5.39
C GLY A 183 -11.62 9.14 -4.75
N LEU A 184 -10.37 8.88 -4.40
CA LEU A 184 -9.96 7.74 -3.58
C LEU A 184 -9.46 8.26 -2.23
N PHE A 185 -9.71 7.49 -1.18
CA PHE A 185 -9.18 7.73 0.15
C PHE A 185 -8.43 6.51 0.65
N SER A 186 -7.27 6.73 1.26
CA SER A 186 -6.39 5.70 1.80
C SER A 186 -5.73 6.16 3.10
N GLY A 187 -5.01 5.26 3.78
CA GLY A 187 -4.25 5.60 4.99
C GLY A 187 -3.21 6.70 4.78
N LEU A 188 -2.64 6.83 3.57
CA LEU A 188 -1.68 7.89 3.27
C LEU A 188 -2.29 9.29 3.31
N ASP A 189 -3.55 9.42 2.92
CA ASP A 189 -4.23 10.71 2.94
C ASP A 189 -4.38 11.22 4.36
N LEU A 190 -4.57 10.30 5.32
CA LEU A 190 -4.57 10.65 6.74
C LEU A 190 -3.19 11.07 7.24
N LEU A 191 -2.13 10.35 6.89
CA LEU A 191 -0.77 10.70 7.30
C LEU A 191 -0.28 12.03 6.70
N ALA A 192 -0.78 12.37 5.50
CA ALA A 192 -0.49 13.65 4.86
C ALA A 192 -1.23 14.83 5.51
N TYR A 193 -2.26 14.57 6.31
CA TYR A 193 -2.99 15.60 7.04
C TYR A 193 -2.19 16.02 8.28
N GLU A 194 -1.77 17.30 8.33
CA GLU A 194 -0.81 17.82 9.33
C GLU A 194 -1.28 17.69 10.78
N ASP A 195 -2.59 17.63 11.01
CA ASP A 195 -3.19 17.49 12.34
C ASP A 195 -4.14 16.30 12.41
N ILE A 196 -3.57 15.08 12.35
CA ILE A 196 -4.33 13.84 12.48
C ILE A 196 -5.14 13.81 13.78
N HIS A 197 -4.60 14.42 14.84
CA HIS A 197 -5.21 14.43 16.18
C HIS A 197 -6.34 15.43 16.31
N GLY A 198 -6.38 16.44 15.42
CA GLY A 198 -7.38 17.49 15.39
C GLY A 198 -8.49 17.29 14.36
N ILE A 199 -8.56 16.13 13.67
CA ILE A 199 -9.63 15.92 12.68
C ILE A 199 -11.00 15.93 13.38
N PRO A 200 -11.89 16.89 13.03
CA PRO A 200 -13.22 16.93 13.59
C PRO A 200 -14.01 15.66 13.28
N ASP A 201 -14.87 15.22 14.19
CA ASP A 201 -15.66 14.00 14.04
C ASP A 201 -16.53 13.97 12.77
N ASN A 202 -16.95 15.15 12.31
CA ASN A 202 -17.80 15.33 11.15
C ASN A 202 -17.05 15.78 9.88
N LYS A 203 -15.69 15.79 9.90
CA LYS A 203 -14.92 16.19 8.71
C LYS A 203 -15.22 15.25 7.55
N PRO A 204 -15.74 15.74 6.41
CA PRO A 204 -16.07 14.89 5.28
C PRO A 204 -14.81 14.35 4.60
N VAL A 205 -14.89 13.14 4.06
CA VAL A 205 -13.80 12.47 3.36
C VAL A 205 -13.32 13.24 2.15
N THR A 206 -14.21 14.00 1.50
CA THR A 206 -13.90 14.83 0.33
C THR A 206 -12.85 15.89 0.59
N ASP A 207 -12.63 16.29 1.85
CA ASP A 207 -11.66 17.33 2.20
C ASP A 207 -10.21 16.82 2.17
N ILE A 208 -10.02 15.50 2.20
CA ILE A 208 -8.68 14.90 2.28
C ILE A 208 -8.46 13.72 1.32
N MET A 209 -9.47 13.34 0.53
CA MET A 209 -9.28 12.34 -0.53
C MET A 209 -8.34 12.87 -1.62
N HIS A 210 -7.71 11.97 -2.34
CA HIS A 210 -6.91 12.30 -3.52
C HIS A 210 -7.65 11.99 -4.83
N SER A 211 -7.17 12.57 -5.92
CA SER A 211 -7.66 12.31 -7.26
C SER A 211 -7.41 10.84 -7.65
N PHE A 212 -8.16 10.37 -8.64
CA PHE A 212 -7.97 9.04 -9.23
C PHE A 212 -7.58 9.16 -10.70
N LEU A 213 -7.06 8.06 -11.22
CA LEU A 213 -6.84 7.84 -12.64
C LEU A 213 -7.72 6.68 -13.10
N THR A 214 -8.13 6.72 -14.34
CA THR A 214 -8.95 5.67 -14.96
C THR A 214 -8.16 4.91 -16.01
N ILE A 215 -8.54 3.65 -16.21
CA ILE A 215 -7.98 2.79 -17.24
C ILE A 215 -9.09 1.89 -17.79
N GLU A 216 -8.98 1.49 -19.04
CA GLU A 216 -9.95 0.60 -19.66
C GLU A 216 -9.63 -0.87 -19.32
N MET A 217 -10.68 -1.70 -19.29
CA MET A 217 -10.56 -3.14 -18.98
C MET A 217 -9.66 -3.90 -19.97
N GLY A 218 -9.62 -3.46 -21.23
CA GLY A 218 -8.79 -4.04 -22.28
C GLY A 218 -7.33 -3.58 -22.30
N ALA A 219 -6.95 -2.61 -21.47
CA ALA A 219 -5.58 -2.12 -21.39
C ALA A 219 -4.63 -3.18 -20.86
N SER A 220 -3.34 -3.07 -21.19
CA SER A 220 -2.33 -4.00 -20.71
C SER A 220 -1.91 -3.72 -19.26
N LEU A 221 -1.44 -4.73 -18.54
CA LEU A 221 -0.85 -4.56 -17.21
C LEU A 221 0.40 -3.66 -17.25
N GLN A 222 1.13 -3.67 -18.36
CA GLN A 222 2.27 -2.78 -18.58
C GLN A 222 1.84 -1.31 -18.61
N GLU A 223 0.75 -1.01 -19.29
CA GLU A 223 0.19 0.35 -19.33
C GLU A 223 -0.28 0.77 -17.94
N ALA A 224 -1.00 -0.10 -17.23
CA ALA A 224 -1.41 0.14 -15.85
C ALA A 224 -0.21 0.44 -14.94
N ALA A 225 0.87 -0.35 -15.02
CA ALA A 225 2.10 -0.13 -14.24
C ALA A 225 2.75 1.21 -14.58
N ARG A 226 2.85 1.54 -15.87
CA ARG A 226 3.41 2.83 -16.33
C ARG A 226 2.61 4.01 -15.79
N MET A 227 1.28 3.97 -15.92
CA MET A 227 0.40 5.01 -15.38
C MET A 227 0.57 5.18 -13.87
N MET A 228 0.65 4.07 -13.12
CA MET A 228 0.87 4.12 -11.67
C MET A 228 2.20 4.78 -11.30
N ILE A 229 3.28 4.47 -12.00
CA ILE A 229 4.62 5.03 -11.76
C ILE A 229 4.66 6.52 -12.09
N GLU A 230 4.26 6.88 -13.30
CA GLU A 230 4.34 8.26 -13.81
C GLU A 230 3.54 9.24 -12.96
N ASN A 231 2.38 8.79 -12.46
CA ASN A 231 1.48 9.62 -11.67
C ASN A 231 1.60 9.40 -10.15
N ARG A 232 2.48 8.49 -9.71
CA ARG A 232 2.65 8.11 -8.29
C ARG A 232 1.36 7.62 -7.62
N HIS A 233 0.55 6.92 -8.39
CA HIS A 233 -0.66 6.25 -7.91
C HIS A 233 -0.40 4.75 -7.74
N HIS A 234 -1.03 4.15 -6.75
CA HIS A 234 -0.95 2.70 -6.51
C HIS A 234 -2.22 1.96 -6.92
N ARG A 235 -3.19 2.68 -7.47
CA ARG A 235 -4.50 2.17 -7.92
C ARG A 235 -5.01 2.98 -9.09
N LEU A 236 -5.73 2.27 -9.98
CA LEU A 236 -6.47 2.88 -11.08
C LEU A 236 -7.90 2.35 -11.02
N LEU A 237 -8.87 3.21 -11.32
CA LEU A 237 -10.26 2.81 -11.50
C LEU A 237 -10.42 2.24 -12.90
N VAL A 238 -10.99 1.04 -12.99
CA VAL A 238 -11.28 0.41 -14.27
C VAL A 238 -12.69 0.83 -14.71
N VAL A 239 -12.80 1.50 -15.84
CA VAL A 239 -14.05 2.09 -16.31
C VAL A 239 -14.47 1.54 -17.67
N ASP A 240 -15.78 1.60 -17.95
CA ASP A 240 -16.28 1.46 -19.30
C ASP A 240 -16.08 2.79 -20.03
N PRO A 241 -15.38 2.82 -21.17
CA PRO A 241 -15.18 4.05 -21.93
C PRO A 241 -16.48 4.67 -22.46
N ASN A 242 -17.56 3.88 -22.57
CA ASN A 242 -18.87 4.36 -23.00
C ASN A 242 -19.68 4.99 -21.84
N GLU A 243 -19.33 4.66 -20.59
CA GLU A 243 -20.01 5.13 -19.37
C GLU A 243 -19.03 5.61 -18.30
N PRO A 244 -18.14 6.58 -18.61
CA PRO A 244 -17.04 6.97 -17.73
C PRO A 244 -17.48 7.66 -16.42
N GLU A 245 -18.73 8.09 -16.35
CA GLU A 245 -19.30 8.75 -15.18
C GLU A 245 -20.07 7.79 -14.24
N CYS A 246 -20.17 6.53 -14.60
CA CYS A 246 -20.79 5.50 -13.79
C CYS A 246 -19.80 4.94 -12.73
N LEU A 247 -20.31 4.10 -11.85
CA LEU A 247 -19.44 3.32 -10.95
C LEU A 247 -18.41 2.54 -11.79
N PRO A 248 -17.14 2.51 -11.37
CA PRO A 248 -16.13 1.77 -12.09
C PRO A 248 -16.46 0.27 -12.10
N LEU A 249 -16.03 -0.41 -13.15
CA LEU A 249 -16.14 -1.87 -13.29
C LEU A 249 -15.31 -2.60 -12.25
N GLY A 250 -14.23 -1.97 -11.79
CA GLY A 250 -13.36 -2.52 -10.79
C GLY A 250 -12.22 -1.56 -10.42
N ILE A 251 -11.29 -2.06 -9.63
CA ILE A 251 -10.05 -1.37 -9.27
C ILE A 251 -8.88 -2.31 -9.52
N ILE A 252 -7.83 -1.80 -10.18
CA ILE A 252 -6.56 -2.50 -10.26
C ILE A 252 -5.53 -1.80 -9.38
N SER A 253 -4.81 -2.56 -8.58
CA SER A 253 -3.74 -2.05 -7.73
C SER A 253 -2.37 -2.62 -8.11
N SER A 254 -1.32 -1.96 -7.65
CA SER A 254 0.05 -2.46 -7.78
C SER A 254 0.24 -3.85 -7.17
N PHE A 255 -0.54 -4.18 -6.13
CA PHE A 255 -0.50 -5.51 -5.51
C PHE A 255 -1.07 -6.58 -6.44
N ASP A 256 -2.21 -6.32 -7.09
CA ASP A 256 -2.85 -7.25 -8.02
C ASP A 256 -1.92 -7.61 -9.17
N ILE A 257 -1.21 -6.60 -9.71
CA ILE A 257 -0.21 -6.79 -10.77
C ILE A 257 0.92 -7.73 -10.30
N VAL A 258 1.47 -7.51 -9.11
CA VAL A 258 2.58 -8.36 -8.60
C VAL A 258 2.10 -9.75 -8.25
N VAL A 259 0.88 -9.89 -7.73
CA VAL A 259 0.25 -11.21 -7.49
C VAL A 259 0.14 -11.98 -8.79
N GLU A 260 -0.29 -11.35 -9.87
CA GLU A 260 -0.38 -11.98 -11.19
C GLU A 260 1.01 -12.36 -11.73
N MET A 261 2.00 -11.46 -11.63
CA MET A 261 3.38 -11.77 -11.99
C MET A 261 3.97 -12.97 -11.24
N ALA A 262 3.52 -13.19 -10.00
CA ALA A 262 3.99 -14.27 -9.13
C ALA A 262 3.29 -15.62 -9.35
N ARG A 263 2.27 -15.70 -10.21
CA ARG A 263 1.58 -16.97 -10.49
C ARG A 263 2.50 -17.95 -11.23
N PRO A 264 2.44 -19.25 -10.93
CA PRO A 264 3.30 -20.26 -11.57
C PRO A 264 3.13 -20.35 -13.09
N ASP A 265 1.94 -20.05 -13.59
CA ASP A 265 1.55 -20.07 -15.01
C ASP A 265 1.76 -18.70 -15.69
N SER A 266 2.17 -17.69 -14.94
CA SER A 266 2.42 -16.34 -15.47
C SER A 266 3.55 -16.35 -16.51
N VAL A 267 3.39 -15.53 -17.54
CA VAL A 267 4.42 -15.29 -18.56
C VAL A 267 5.70 -14.71 -17.97
N TRP A 268 5.62 -14.12 -16.79
CA TRP A 268 6.74 -13.54 -16.04
C TRP A 268 7.63 -14.58 -15.33
N GLN A 269 7.14 -15.82 -15.18
CA GLN A 269 7.90 -16.91 -14.58
C GLN A 269 8.74 -17.68 -15.60
N LYS A 270 8.50 -17.49 -16.88
CA LYS A 270 9.26 -18.03 -17.99
C LYS A 270 10.44 -17.14 -18.32
#